data_729acc3ae7fe149c44f8b75271171a40
#
_entry.id   729acc3ae7fe149c44f8b75271171a40
#
_cell.length_a   1.000
_cell.length_b   1.000
_cell.length_c   1.000
_cell.angle_alpha   90.00
_cell.angle_beta   90.00
_cell.angle_gamma   90.00
#
_symmetry.space_group_name_H-M   'P 1'
#
loop_
_entity.id
_entity.type
_entity.pdbx_description
1 polymer ?
#
loop_
_entity_poly.entity_id
_entity_poly.type
_entity_poly.pdbx_seq_one_letter_code
_entity_poly.pdbx_strand_id
1 'polypeptide(L)'
;MNKWIAALLSSIDANTEPEHARKIIKNCAASHYEHLQMDKTMTRFKGKLEDFLEFLTTEWGWIIEYSKQDGVILMNENKDACVCPLIHKDIGIKSPSLCYCAEGFAEMMFFAVVGLPVRAQVTESIVRGAKSCKYRIDLKPSDYSEKGTA
;
A
#
# COMPACT_ATOMS: atom_id res chain seq x y z
N MET A 1 -11.15 -20.46 9.38
CA MET A 1 -11.19 -18.97 9.21
C MET A 1 -10.69 -18.53 7.85
N ASN A 2 -9.56 -19.02 7.38
CA ASN A 2 -8.95 -18.57 6.12
C ASN A 2 -9.77 -18.86 4.85
N LYS A 3 -10.46 -19.99 4.78
CA LYS A 3 -11.37 -20.31 3.65
C LYS A 3 -12.55 -19.34 3.55
N TRP A 4 -13.02 -18.85 4.68
CA TRP A 4 -14.11 -17.88 4.72
C TRP A 4 -13.66 -16.50 4.17
N ILE A 5 -12.47 -16.03 4.59
CA ILE A 5 -11.87 -14.80 4.05
C ILE A 5 -11.63 -14.94 2.54
N ALA A 6 -11.10 -16.08 2.09
CA ALA A 6 -10.90 -16.35 0.67
C ALA A 6 -12.22 -16.28 -0.13
N ALA A 7 -13.30 -16.88 0.39
CA ALA A 7 -14.62 -16.81 -0.24
C ALA A 7 -15.18 -15.39 -0.29
N LEU A 8 -15.01 -14.60 0.78
CA LEU A 8 -15.42 -13.20 0.83
C LEU A 8 -14.67 -12.34 -0.21
N LEU A 9 -13.36 -12.48 -0.28
CA LEU A 9 -12.53 -11.76 -1.27
C LEU A 9 -12.90 -12.16 -2.70
N SER A 10 -13.09 -13.45 -2.97
CA SER A 10 -13.55 -13.93 -4.28
C SER A 10 -14.92 -13.37 -4.66
N SER A 11 -15.81 -13.22 -3.67
CA SER A 11 -17.13 -12.62 -3.90
C SER A 11 -17.02 -11.12 -4.22
N ILE A 12 -16.12 -10.40 -3.56
CA ILE A 12 -15.85 -8.99 -3.86
C ILE A 12 -15.31 -8.88 -5.29
N ASP A 13 -14.31 -9.68 -5.67
CA ASP A 13 -13.73 -9.67 -7.01
C ASP A 13 -14.78 -9.96 -8.10
N ALA A 14 -15.71 -10.87 -7.85
CA ALA A 14 -16.71 -11.29 -8.83
C ALA A 14 -17.91 -10.34 -8.96
N ASN A 15 -18.25 -9.61 -7.91
CA ASN A 15 -19.52 -8.87 -7.82
C ASN A 15 -19.37 -7.38 -7.61
N THR A 16 -18.13 -6.84 -7.66
CA THR A 16 -17.87 -5.44 -7.35
C THR A 16 -16.98 -4.81 -8.41
N GLU A 17 -17.33 -3.61 -8.85
CA GLU A 17 -16.47 -2.81 -9.72
C GLU A 17 -15.13 -2.50 -9.02
N PRO A 18 -14.01 -2.42 -9.75
CA PRO A 18 -12.66 -2.23 -9.19
C PRO A 18 -12.56 -1.06 -8.19
N GLU A 19 -13.20 0.06 -8.48
CA GLU A 19 -13.17 1.23 -7.58
C GLU A 19 -13.94 1.01 -6.27
N HIS A 20 -15.01 0.25 -6.29
CA HIS A 20 -15.73 -0.14 -5.08
C HIS A 20 -14.92 -1.15 -4.26
N ALA A 21 -14.35 -2.16 -4.93
CA ALA A 21 -13.43 -3.11 -4.28
C ALA A 21 -12.25 -2.37 -3.61
N ARG A 22 -11.65 -1.40 -4.31
CA ARG A 22 -10.58 -0.57 -3.76
C ARG A 22 -10.99 0.13 -2.48
N LYS A 23 -12.15 0.80 -2.45
CA LYS A 23 -12.66 1.49 -1.25
C LYS A 23 -12.88 0.53 -0.08
N ILE A 24 -13.49 -0.63 -0.33
CA ILE A 24 -13.75 -1.64 0.71
C ILE A 24 -12.44 -2.17 1.28
N ILE A 25 -11.52 -2.58 0.42
CA ILE A 25 -10.28 -3.26 0.83
C ILE A 25 -9.28 -2.28 1.45
N LYS A 26 -9.18 -1.04 0.98
CA LYS A 26 -8.32 -0.03 1.62
C LYS A 26 -8.66 0.20 3.09
N ASN A 27 -9.93 0.10 3.47
CA ASN A 27 -10.34 0.24 4.86
C ASN A 27 -9.76 -0.86 5.77
N CYS A 28 -9.42 -2.02 5.21
CA CYS A 28 -8.78 -3.11 5.96
C CYS A 28 -7.31 -2.79 6.31
N ALA A 29 -6.69 -1.83 5.62
CA ALA A 29 -5.30 -1.46 5.86
C ALA A 29 -5.04 -0.95 7.28
N ALA A 30 -6.01 -0.30 7.91
CA ALA A 30 -5.90 0.17 9.29
C ALA A 30 -5.62 -0.98 10.27
N SER A 31 -6.36 -2.09 10.14
CA SER A 31 -6.15 -3.27 10.98
C SER A 31 -4.79 -3.92 10.71
N HIS A 32 -4.34 -3.95 9.46
CA HIS A 32 -3.01 -4.46 9.10
C HIS A 32 -1.90 -3.60 9.68
N TYR A 33 -2.04 -2.28 9.56
CA TYR A 33 -1.12 -1.28 10.09
C TYR A 33 -0.98 -1.40 11.62
N GLU A 34 -2.10 -1.51 12.33
CA GLU A 34 -2.16 -1.72 13.78
C GLU A 34 -1.52 -3.06 14.18
N HIS A 35 -1.84 -4.15 13.48
CA HIS A 35 -1.29 -5.48 13.73
C HIS A 35 0.25 -5.49 13.69
N LEU A 36 0.85 -4.77 12.77
CA LEU A 36 2.29 -4.62 12.65
C LEU A 36 2.88 -3.53 13.57
N GLN A 37 2.07 -2.89 14.41
CA GLN A 37 2.48 -1.81 15.31
C GLN A 37 3.25 -0.69 14.58
N MET A 38 2.79 -0.34 13.38
CA MET A 38 3.50 0.61 12.50
C MET A 38 3.62 2.00 13.11
N ASP A 39 2.70 2.43 13.96
CA ASP A 39 2.81 3.72 14.66
C ASP A 39 4.14 3.86 15.40
N LYS A 40 4.58 2.79 16.07
CA LYS A 40 5.88 2.78 16.78
C LYS A 40 7.05 2.96 15.82
N THR A 41 6.99 2.30 14.67
CA THR A 41 8.03 2.39 13.64
C THR A 41 8.04 3.77 12.99
N MET A 42 6.86 4.30 12.67
CA MET A 42 6.72 5.54 11.88
C MET A 42 6.98 6.81 12.67
N THR A 43 6.79 6.79 14.00
CA THR A 43 6.98 7.98 14.85
C THR A 43 8.34 8.64 14.67
N ARG A 44 9.41 7.87 14.48
CA ARG A 44 10.78 8.37 14.27
C ARG A 44 10.98 9.10 12.94
N PHE A 45 10.10 8.86 11.96
CA PHE A 45 10.22 9.42 10.62
C PHE A 45 9.31 10.64 10.38
N LYS A 46 8.58 11.10 11.38
CA LYS A 46 7.70 12.25 11.25
C LYS A 46 8.47 13.49 10.76
N GLY A 47 8.09 14.02 9.59
CA GLY A 47 8.77 15.14 8.94
C GLY A 47 10.12 14.80 8.28
N LYS A 48 10.49 13.52 8.18
CA LYS A 48 11.79 13.05 7.70
C LYS A 48 11.62 12.07 6.53
N LEU A 49 11.11 12.58 5.42
CA LEU A 49 10.82 11.73 4.25
C LEU A 49 12.07 11.02 3.72
N GLU A 50 13.19 11.72 3.61
CA GLU A 50 14.43 11.13 3.06
C GLU A 50 14.95 10.00 3.95
N ASP A 51 14.96 10.18 5.27
CA ASP A 51 15.34 9.14 6.24
C ASP A 51 14.41 7.91 6.13
N PHE A 52 13.11 8.14 5.88
CA PHE A 52 12.16 7.06 5.68
C PHE A 52 12.41 6.29 4.39
N LEU A 53 12.69 6.99 3.29
CA LEU A 53 13.03 6.33 2.02
C LEU A 53 14.34 5.53 2.12
N GLU A 54 15.34 6.06 2.83
CA GLU A 54 16.57 5.34 3.13
C GLU A 54 16.30 4.07 3.96
N PHE A 55 15.46 4.17 4.97
CA PHE A 55 15.03 3.02 5.78
C PHE A 55 14.38 1.93 4.92
N LEU A 56 13.45 2.28 4.04
CA LEU A 56 12.81 1.31 3.14
C LEU A 56 13.82 0.61 2.24
N THR A 57 14.84 1.33 1.79
CA THR A 57 15.90 0.78 0.94
C THR A 57 16.84 -0.11 1.72
N THR A 58 17.31 0.32 2.89
CA THR A 58 18.33 -0.40 3.68
C THR A 58 17.77 -1.56 4.48
N GLU A 59 16.61 -1.38 5.13
CA GLU A 59 16.04 -2.38 6.02
C GLU A 59 15.06 -3.32 5.31
N TRP A 60 14.29 -2.82 4.35
CA TRP A 60 13.32 -3.63 3.62
C TRP A 60 13.84 -4.11 2.26
N GLY A 61 14.93 -3.53 1.77
CA GLY A 61 15.55 -3.90 0.50
C GLY A 61 14.78 -3.41 -0.72
N TRP A 62 13.95 -2.37 -0.57
CA TRP A 62 13.15 -1.82 -1.65
C TRP A 62 14.00 -0.95 -2.58
N ILE A 63 13.64 -0.90 -3.86
CA ILE A 63 14.23 0.00 -4.84
C ILE A 63 13.30 1.20 -4.97
N ILE A 64 13.83 2.41 -4.76
CA ILE A 64 13.04 3.63 -4.68
C ILE A 64 13.60 4.69 -5.62
N GLU A 65 12.70 5.30 -6.40
CA GLU A 65 12.98 6.45 -7.23
C GLU A 65 12.08 7.62 -6.77
N TYR A 66 12.67 8.74 -6.39
CA TYR A 66 11.95 9.91 -5.91
C TYR A 66 12.17 11.13 -6.80
N SER A 67 11.12 11.60 -7.47
CA SER A 67 11.09 12.89 -8.17
C SER A 67 10.57 13.98 -7.24
N LYS A 68 11.49 14.78 -6.68
CA LYS A 68 11.13 15.90 -5.80
C LYS A 68 10.30 16.95 -6.52
N GLN A 69 10.61 17.19 -7.80
CA GLN A 69 9.91 18.16 -8.63
C GLN A 69 8.44 17.81 -8.80
N ASP A 70 8.16 16.55 -9.09
CA ASP A 70 6.81 16.07 -9.35
C ASP A 70 6.07 15.67 -8.07
N GLY A 71 6.78 15.47 -6.97
CA GLY A 71 6.23 14.93 -5.73
C GLY A 71 5.78 13.48 -5.86
N VAL A 72 6.49 12.70 -6.67
CA VAL A 72 6.16 11.30 -7.00
C VAL A 72 7.28 10.37 -6.55
N ILE A 73 6.90 9.29 -5.88
CA ILE A 73 7.81 8.21 -5.49
C ILE A 73 7.37 6.94 -6.20
N LEU A 74 8.31 6.30 -6.89
CA LEU A 74 8.13 4.95 -7.44
C LEU A 74 8.87 3.97 -6.54
N MET A 75 8.19 2.93 -6.10
CA MET A 75 8.75 1.92 -5.21
C MET A 75 8.58 0.54 -5.82
N ASN A 76 9.62 -0.27 -5.71
CA ASN A 76 9.60 -1.69 -6.04
C ASN A 76 10.04 -2.47 -4.78
N GLU A 77 9.19 -3.37 -4.30
CA GLU A 77 9.52 -4.21 -3.14
C GLU A 77 10.74 -5.09 -3.36
N ASN A 78 11.12 -5.32 -4.63
CA ASN A 78 12.30 -6.13 -4.98
C ASN A 78 12.24 -7.54 -4.37
N LYS A 79 11.05 -8.13 -4.38
CA LYS A 79 10.79 -9.50 -3.89
C LYS A 79 10.19 -10.32 -5.04
N ASP A 80 10.52 -11.60 -5.07
CA ASP A 80 10.00 -12.59 -6.02
C ASP A 80 8.78 -13.36 -5.49
N ALA A 81 8.40 -13.11 -4.24
CA ALA A 81 7.22 -13.66 -3.60
C ALA A 81 6.39 -12.57 -2.93
N CYS A 82 5.07 -12.73 -2.91
CA CYS A 82 4.17 -11.81 -2.23
C CYS A 82 4.43 -11.84 -0.71
N VAL A 83 4.64 -10.67 -0.13
CA VAL A 83 4.90 -10.51 1.31
C VAL A 83 3.63 -10.30 2.13
N CYS A 84 2.46 -10.21 1.49
CA CYS A 84 1.18 -10.03 2.18
C CYS A 84 0.91 -11.23 3.13
N PRO A 85 0.67 -10.99 4.41
CA PRO A 85 0.46 -12.07 5.39
C PRO A 85 -0.80 -12.89 5.13
N LEU A 86 -1.74 -12.40 4.32
CA LEU A 86 -2.94 -13.13 3.91
C LEU A 86 -2.70 -14.02 2.68
N ILE A 87 -1.60 -13.86 1.97
CA ILE A 87 -1.18 -14.68 0.84
C ILE A 87 -0.22 -15.77 1.35
N HIS A 88 -0.76 -16.79 1.97
CA HIS A 88 0.01 -17.97 2.32
C HIS A 88 -0.18 -19.07 1.27
N LYS A 89 0.92 -19.79 0.94
CA LYS A 89 0.91 -20.90 -0.02
C LYS A 89 -0.15 -21.96 0.31
N ASP A 90 -0.47 -22.15 1.59
CA ASP A 90 -1.41 -23.16 2.08
C ASP A 90 -2.89 -22.76 2.03
N ILE A 91 -3.18 -21.48 1.84
CA ILE A 91 -4.55 -20.94 1.90
C ILE A 91 -5.13 -20.70 0.51
N GLY A 92 -4.28 -20.53 -0.49
CA GLY A 92 -4.68 -20.33 -1.88
C GLY A 92 -5.46 -19.03 -2.15
N ILE A 93 -5.31 -18.01 -1.30
CA ILE A 93 -5.93 -16.70 -1.55
C ILE A 93 -5.17 -16.03 -2.72
N LYS A 94 -5.87 -15.82 -3.82
CA LYS A 94 -5.37 -15.17 -5.03
C LYS A 94 -6.28 -14.02 -5.47
N SER A 95 -6.76 -13.22 -4.54
CA SER A 95 -7.63 -12.09 -4.85
C SER A 95 -6.81 -10.90 -5.35
N PRO A 96 -7.00 -10.43 -6.60
CA PRO A 96 -6.36 -9.21 -7.10
C PRO A 96 -6.71 -7.97 -6.29
N SER A 97 -7.93 -7.92 -5.72
CA SER A 97 -8.39 -6.81 -4.89
C SER A 97 -7.66 -6.71 -3.55
N LEU A 98 -7.05 -7.81 -3.08
CA LEU A 98 -6.30 -7.78 -1.82
C LEU A 98 -5.14 -6.77 -1.85
N CYS A 99 -4.57 -6.51 -3.03
CA CYS A 99 -3.50 -5.52 -3.21
C CYS A 99 -3.94 -4.09 -2.88
N TYR A 100 -5.23 -3.78 -2.86
CA TYR A 100 -5.73 -2.49 -2.41
C TYR A 100 -5.50 -2.25 -0.90
N CYS A 101 -5.37 -3.31 -0.11
CA CYS A 101 -4.91 -3.19 1.28
C CYS A 101 -3.50 -2.60 1.34
N ALA A 102 -2.61 -3.02 0.47
CA ALA A 102 -1.24 -2.48 0.39
C ALA A 102 -1.22 -1.00 -0.01
N GLU A 103 -2.14 -0.54 -0.87
CA GLU A 103 -2.30 0.88 -1.17
C GLU A 103 -2.67 1.68 0.08
N GLY A 104 -3.70 1.24 0.81
CA GLY A 104 -4.11 1.89 2.06
C GLY A 104 -3.02 1.89 3.12
N PHE A 105 -2.28 0.80 3.24
CA PHE A 105 -1.16 0.67 4.15
C PHE A 105 -0.03 1.67 3.81
N ALA A 106 0.33 1.78 2.54
CA ALA A 106 1.33 2.75 2.08
C ALA A 106 0.86 4.20 2.30
N GLU A 107 -0.42 4.51 2.03
CA GLU A 107 -0.98 5.83 2.32
C GLU A 107 -0.86 6.20 3.80
N MET A 108 -1.11 5.27 4.71
CA MET A 108 -0.95 5.49 6.16
C MET A 108 0.51 5.73 6.55
N MET A 109 1.46 4.95 6.01
CA MET A 109 2.88 5.16 6.26
C MET A 109 3.33 6.56 5.81
N PHE A 110 3.04 6.93 4.58
CA PHE A 110 3.45 8.23 4.04
C PHE A 110 2.73 9.39 4.70
N PHE A 111 1.45 9.24 5.05
CA PHE A 111 0.75 10.25 5.85
C PHE A 111 1.44 10.48 7.21
N ALA A 112 1.87 9.42 7.89
CA ALA A 112 2.59 9.55 9.15
C ALA A 112 3.92 10.31 9.01
N VAL A 113 4.58 10.18 7.85
CA VAL A 113 5.86 10.85 7.57
C VAL A 113 5.67 12.30 7.14
N VAL A 114 4.78 12.54 6.15
CA VAL A 114 4.66 13.89 5.53
C VAL A 114 3.60 14.76 6.18
N GLY A 115 2.69 14.18 6.97
CA GLY A 115 1.63 14.91 7.67
C GLY A 115 0.48 15.39 6.78
N LEU A 116 0.46 15.00 5.52
CA LEU A 116 -0.57 15.37 4.53
C LEU A 116 -1.10 14.12 3.84
N PRO A 117 -2.38 14.12 3.41
CA PRO A 117 -2.91 13.02 2.62
C PRO A 117 -2.10 12.77 1.36
N VAL A 118 -1.78 11.50 1.12
CA VAL A 118 -1.09 11.04 -0.08
C VAL A 118 -1.96 10.01 -0.79
N ARG A 119 -1.65 9.74 -2.06
CA ARG A 119 -2.27 8.66 -2.81
C ARG A 119 -1.24 7.61 -3.14
N ALA A 120 -1.53 6.37 -2.79
CA ALA A 120 -0.76 5.20 -3.19
C ALA A 120 -1.55 4.37 -4.20
N GLN A 121 -0.84 3.85 -5.18
CA GLN A 121 -1.38 2.97 -6.20
C GLN A 121 -0.42 1.81 -6.44
N VAL A 122 -0.93 0.59 -6.38
CA VAL A 122 -0.19 -0.60 -6.82
C VAL A 122 -0.23 -0.64 -8.34
N THR A 123 0.92 -0.44 -8.97
CA THR A 123 1.06 -0.42 -10.43
C THR A 123 1.32 -1.80 -11.00
N GLU A 124 2.03 -2.64 -10.26
CA GLU A 124 2.28 -4.05 -10.59
C GLU A 124 2.19 -4.88 -9.31
N SER A 125 1.70 -6.12 -9.40
CA SER A 125 1.73 -7.03 -8.26
C SER A 125 1.92 -8.49 -8.68
N ILE A 126 2.59 -9.25 -7.82
CA ILE A 126 2.81 -10.70 -8.00
C ILE A 126 1.47 -11.45 -8.06
N VAL A 127 0.49 -11.05 -7.25
CA VAL A 127 -0.86 -11.65 -7.26
C VAL A 127 -1.57 -11.41 -8.60
N ARG A 128 -1.25 -10.31 -9.28
CA ARG A 128 -1.79 -9.94 -10.60
C ARG A 128 -0.93 -10.44 -11.77
N GLY A 129 0.09 -11.27 -11.51
CA GLY A 129 0.92 -11.90 -12.51
C GLY A 129 2.24 -11.20 -12.83
N ALA A 130 2.61 -10.15 -12.12
CA ALA A 130 3.90 -9.48 -12.29
C ALA A 130 5.02 -10.22 -11.54
N LYS A 131 6.27 -9.85 -11.84
CA LYS A 131 7.47 -10.43 -11.20
C LYS A 131 7.77 -9.85 -9.82
N SER A 132 7.26 -8.65 -9.54
CA SER A 132 7.47 -7.93 -8.29
C SER A 132 6.29 -7.01 -8.02
N CYS A 133 6.10 -6.61 -6.76
CA CYS A 133 5.10 -5.60 -6.40
C CYS A 133 5.72 -4.21 -6.52
N LYS A 134 5.03 -3.31 -7.24
CA LYS A 134 5.45 -1.93 -7.46
C LYS A 134 4.34 -0.96 -7.12
N TYR A 135 4.73 0.19 -6.62
CA TYR A 135 3.83 1.25 -6.16
C TYR A 135 4.22 2.59 -6.77
N ARG A 136 3.22 3.40 -7.01
CA ARG A 136 3.35 4.83 -7.23
C ARG A 136 2.74 5.57 -6.03
N ILE A 137 3.53 6.43 -5.41
CA ILE A 137 3.06 7.33 -4.34
C ILE A 137 3.03 8.74 -4.88
N ASP A 138 1.88 9.37 -4.82
CA ASP A 138 1.69 10.77 -5.15
C ASP A 138 1.58 11.57 -3.84
N LEU A 139 2.57 12.40 -3.57
CA LEU A 139 2.66 13.21 -2.36
C LEU A 139 1.77 14.45 -2.42
N LYS A 140 1.26 14.81 -3.60
CA LYS A 140 0.41 16.00 -3.83
C LYS A 140 -0.75 15.64 -4.77
N PRO A 141 -1.63 14.71 -4.36
CA PRO A 141 -2.73 14.29 -5.22
C PRO A 141 -3.69 15.45 -5.46
N SER A 142 -4.10 15.67 -6.72
CA SER A 142 -4.97 16.76 -7.15
C SER A 142 -6.31 16.82 -6.43
N ASP A 143 -6.83 15.67 -6.03
CA ASP A 143 -8.13 15.53 -5.35
C ASP A 143 -8.15 16.15 -3.93
N TYR A 144 -6.99 16.43 -3.36
CA TYR A 144 -6.84 17.04 -2.04
C TYR A 144 -6.50 18.52 -2.09
N SER A 145 -6.09 19.05 -3.25
CA SER A 145 -5.75 20.47 -3.41
C SER A 145 -6.97 21.39 -3.38
N GLU A 146 -8.18 20.88 -3.68
CA GLU A 146 -9.40 21.67 -3.72
C GLU A 146 -10.13 21.81 -2.37
N LYS A 147 -9.75 21.03 -1.34
CA LYS A 147 -10.38 21.09 0.00
C LYS A 147 -9.68 22.03 0.99
N GLY A 148 -8.60 22.68 0.58
CA GLY A 148 -7.81 23.59 1.43
C GLY A 148 -8.14 25.07 1.27
N THR A 149 -9.12 25.44 0.47
CA THR A 149 -9.54 26.83 0.23
C THR A 149 -11.01 27.04 0.56
N ALA A 150 -11.35 26.78 1.79
CA ALA A 150 -12.65 27.22 2.32
C ALA A 150 -12.47 27.83 3.70
#